data_87f5d31bd0a3fb3b14f13f0dd6bafc2e
#
_entry.id   87f5d31bd0a3fb3b14f13f0dd6bafc2e
#
_cell.length_a   1.000
_cell.length_b   1.000
_cell.length_c   1.000
_cell.angle_alpha   90.00
_cell.angle_beta   90.00
_cell.angle_gamma   90.00
#
_symmetry.space_group_name_H-M   'P 1'
#
loop_
_entity.id
_entity.type
_entity.pdbx_description
1 polymer ?
#
loop_
_entity_poly.entity_id
_entity_poly.type
_entity_poly.pdbx_seq_one_letter_code
_entity_poly.pdbx_strand_id
1 'polypeptide(L)'
;MKKTLTAAAAATLLATGAFANDTASIKPIVGAFLGAVLQGDVDTMREVANADYIQHNPLIPTGLEPFIGLLPVLAEAGTTAENIRMFEDGNYVFMHNIWRNAAPFGADEMVSFDIIRVDENGKVAEHWDALQPLVTETASGRSQTDGPTEVIDLDKTDANKALAVALIEDVLMGKNPAKITNYINAESYAQHNPYIKDGLSGIVEAVEALTAQNNMFQYTKIHAVLGEGNFVLTISEGQWNGTTNAFYDLFRMEDGMIVEHWDVIQPVPTEGLANTNGMFTGFDGVGPDSIGQ
;
A
#
# COMPACT_ATOMS: atom_id res chain seq x y z
N MET A 1 -48.14 -65.21 -2.19
CA MET A 1 -47.25 -64.36 -3.00
C MET A 1 -47.19 -63.01 -2.31
N LYS A 2 -46.09 -62.72 -1.56
CA LYS A 2 -45.87 -61.45 -0.87
C LYS A 2 -44.95 -60.59 -1.75
N LYS A 3 -45.43 -59.42 -2.17
CA LYS A 3 -44.64 -58.43 -2.88
C LYS A 3 -43.94 -57.50 -1.88
N THR A 4 -42.64 -57.55 -1.83
CA THR A 4 -41.79 -56.63 -1.11
C THR A 4 -41.58 -55.35 -1.94
N LEU A 5 -42.00 -54.19 -1.42
CA LEU A 5 -41.64 -52.89 -1.99
C LEU A 5 -40.30 -52.47 -1.35
N THR A 6 -39.31 -52.22 -2.23
CA THR A 6 -38.05 -51.60 -1.89
C THR A 6 -38.20 -50.10 -2.06
N ALA A 7 -38.07 -49.33 -0.99
CA ALA A 7 -38.01 -47.88 -1.03
C ALA A 7 -36.55 -47.44 -1.31
N ALA A 8 -36.34 -46.73 -2.41
CA ALA A 8 -35.09 -46.07 -2.72
C ALA A 8 -35.08 -44.68 -2.07
N ALA A 9 -34.19 -44.45 -1.13
CA ALA A 9 -33.92 -43.12 -0.56
C ALA A 9 -33.02 -42.34 -1.50
N ALA A 10 -33.57 -41.26 -2.08
CA ALA A 10 -32.80 -40.28 -2.81
C ALA A 10 -32.12 -39.31 -1.82
N ALA A 11 -30.81 -39.38 -1.73
CA ALA A 11 -30.01 -38.38 -0.97
C ALA A 11 -29.84 -37.13 -1.85
N THR A 12 -30.53 -36.06 -1.47
CA THR A 12 -30.32 -34.73 -2.07
C THR A 12 -29.04 -34.11 -1.47
N LEU A 13 -27.96 -34.08 -2.24
CA LEU A 13 -26.78 -33.23 -1.89
C LEU A 13 -27.21 -31.77 -2.07
N LEU A 14 -27.34 -31.05 -0.96
CA LEU A 14 -27.36 -29.60 -0.95
C LEU A 14 -25.91 -29.14 -1.15
N ALA A 15 -25.58 -28.73 -2.37
CA ALA A 15 -24.39 -27.97 -2.65
C ALA A 15 -24.60 -26.57 -2.02
N THR A 16 -23.98 -26.31 -0.91
CA THR A 16 -23.81 -24.94 -0.39
C THR A 16 -22.78 -24.26 -1.29
N GLY A 17 -23.26 -23.63 -2.35
CA GLY A 17 -22.45 -22.67 -3.10
C GLY A 17 -22.13 -21.53 -2.15
N ALA A 18 -20.85 -21.34 -1.83
CA ALA A 18 -20.38 -20.08 -1.29
C ALA A 18 -20.65 -19.04 -2.39
N PHE A 19 -21.64 -18.18 -2.17
CA PHE A 19 -21.78 -16.96 -2.96
C PHE A 19 -20.59 -16.10 -2.58
N ALA A 20 -19.61 -15.98 -3.49
CA ALA A 20 -18.70 -14.86 -3.46
C ALA A 20 -19.61 -13.61 -3.47
N ASN A 21 -19.53 -12.80 -2.44
CA ASN A 21 -20.11 -11.47 -2.46
C ASN A 21 -19.36 -10.72 -3.56
N ASP A 22 -20.00 -10.57 -4.70
CA ASP A 22 -19.53 -9.74 -5.81
C ASP A 22 -19.82 -8.29 -5.39
N THR A 23 -19.06 -7.79 -4.42
CA THR A 23 -19.10 -6.38 -4.04
C THR A 23 -18.48 -5.61 -5.20
N ALA A 24 -19.24 -4.65 -5.74
CA ALA A 24 -18.73 -3.81 -6.83
C ALA A 24 -17.42 -3.13 -6.39
N SER A 25 -16.44 -3.10 -7.31
CA SER A 25 -15.14 -2.46 -7.06
C SER A 25 -15.31 -1.00 -6.59
N ILE A 26 -14.57 -0.62 -5.57
CA ILE A 26 -14.53 0.75 -5.04
C ILE A 26 -13.47 1.64 -5.72
N LYS A 27 -12.60 1.07 -6.57
CA LYS A 27 -11.59 1.82 -7.35
C LYS A 27 -12.17 3.01 -8.14
N PRO A 28 -13.37 2.92 -8.76
CA PRO A 28 -13.97 4.06 -9.46
C PRO A 28 -14.28 5.26 -8.55
N ILE A 29 -14.69 5.03 -7.30
CA ILE A 29 -14.97 6.08 -6.31
C ILE A 29 -13.68 6.84 -5.99
N VAL A 30 -12.60 6.10 -5.73
CA VAL A 30 -11.28 6.67 -5.42
C VAL A 30 -10.69 7.39 -6.63
N GLY A 31 -10.87 6.84 -7.84
CA GLY A 31 -10.48 7.50 -9.08
C GLY A 31 -11.22 8.83 -9.31
N ALA A 32 -12.53 8.87 -9.00
CA ALA A 32 -13.34 10.11 -9.10
C ALA A 32 -12.84 11.14 -8.06
N PHE A 33 -12.54 10.72 -6.84
CA PHE A 33 -11.99 11.59 -5.79
C PHE A 33 -10.65 12.20 -6.21
N LEU A 34 -9.68 11.39 -6.63
CA LEU A 34 -8.37 11.88 -7.10
C LEU A 34 -8.52 12.81 -8.31
N GLY A 35 -9.36 12.44 -9.27
CA GLY A 35 -9.66 13.28 -10.44
C GLY A 35 -10.24 14.64 -10.05
N ALA A 36 -11.16 14.68 -9.08
CA ALA A 36 -11.76 15.90 -8.57
C ALA A 36 -10.72 16.78 -7.84
N VAL A 37 -9.82 16.20 -7.05
CA VAL A 37 -8.69 16.92 -6.42
C VAL A 37 -7.83 17.61 -7.47
N LEU A 38 -7.43 16.89 -8.51
CA LEU A 38 -6.55 17.43 -9.57
C LEU A 38 -7.22 18.48 -10.45
N GLN A 39 -8.55 18.41 -10.61
CA GLN A 39 -9.33 19.36 -11.43
C GLN A 39 -9.87 20.52 -10.62
N GLY A 40 -9.75 20.49 -9.28
CA GLY A 40 -10.40 21.46 -8.40
C GLY A 40 -11.93 21.36 -8.41
N ASP A 41 -12.47 20.18 -8.73
CA ASP A 41 -13.91 19.91 -8.78
C ASP A 41 -14.45 19.63 -7.38
N VAL A 42 -14.76 20.74 -6.68
CA VAL A 42 -15.24 20.74 -5.30
C VAL A 42 -16.60 20.05 -5.15
N ASP A 43 -17.46 20.15 -6.16
CA ASP A 43 -18.81 19.56 -6.12
C ASP A 43 -18.71 18.03 -6.16
N THR A 44 -17.89 17.48 -7.06
CA THR A 44 -17.60 16.04 -7.08
C THR A 44 -16.94 15.59 -5.78
N MET A 45 -15.98 16.34 -5.20
CA MET A 45 -15.38 15.98 -3.92
C MET A 45 -16.43 15.85 -2.81
N ARG A 46 -17.38 16.78 -2.71
CA ARG A 46 -18.48 16.73 -1.73
C ARG A 46 -19.46 15.59 -2.00
N GLU A 47 -19.61 15.20 -3.27
CA GLU A 47 -20.44 14.05 -3.63
C GLU A 47 -19.81 12.72 -3.23
N VAL A 48 -18.51 12.55 -3.43
CA VAL A 48 -17.84 11.25 -3.27
C VAL A 48 -17.13 11.06 -1.94
N ALA A 49 -16.98 12.10 -1.11
CA ALA A 49 -16.31 12.02 0.20
C ALA A 49 -17.19 12.46 1.36
N ASN A 50 -16.86 12.01 2.56
CA ASN A 50 -17.52 12.41 3.79
C ASN A 50 -17.10 13.81 4.22
N ALA A 51 -18.02 14.57 4.81
CA ALA A 51 -17.73 15.90 5.34
C ALA A 51 -16.68 15.86 6.48
N ASP A 52 -16.70 14.80 7.26
CA ASP A 52 -15.76 14.50 8.35
C ASP A 52 -14.60 13.61 7.89
N TYR A 53 -14.25 13.66 6.60
CA TYR A 53 -13.08 13.01 6.03
C TYR A 53 -11.83 13.12 6.91
N ILE A 54 -11.19 12.00 7.21
CA ILE A 54 -10.02 11.94 8.08
C ILE A 54 -8.75 11.89 7.24
N GLN A 55 -7.85 12.84 7.50
CA GLN A 55 -6.54 12.91 6.88
C GLN A 55 -5.47 12.45 7.85
N HIS A 56 -4.67 11.46 7.43
CA HIS A 56 -3.56 10.93 8.24
C HIS A 56 -2.19 11.46 7.83
N ASN A 57 -2.06 12.21 6.71
CA ASN A 57 -0.85 12.98 6.45
C ASN A 57 -0.79 14.14 7.46
N PRO A 58 0.21 14.19 8.35
CA PRO A 58 0.24 15.17 9.42
C PRO A 58 0.36 16.63 8.97
N LEU A 59 0.80 16.85 7.73
CA LEU A 59 1.00 18.19 7.16
C LEU A 59 -0.23 18.73 6.43
N ILE A 60 -1.28 17.92 6.29
CA ILE A 60 -2.53 18.28 5.59
C ILE A 60 -3.67 18.37 6.61
N PRO A 61 -4.53 19.41 6.56
CA PRO A 61 -5.66 19.52 7.47
C PRO A 61 -6.65 18.35 7.34
N THR A 62 -7.21 17.90 8.46
CA THR A 62 -8.31 16.93 8.49
C THR A 62 -9.65 17.60 8.25
N GLY A 63 -10.62 16.85 7.72
CA GLY A 63 -11.92 17.34 7.28
C GLY A 63 -11.93 17.72 5.80
N LEU A 64 -13.08 17.47 5.13
CA LEU A 64 -13.17 17.68 3.69
C LEU A 64 -13.02 19.16 3.29
N GLU A 65 -13.71 20.08 3.97
CA GLU A 65 -13.65 21.51 3.63
C GLU A 65 -12.25 22.12 3.88
N PRO A 66 -11.54 21.84 4.99
CA PRO A 66 -10.14 22.25 5.15
C PRO A 66 -9.22 21.69 4.05
N PHE A 67 -9.43 20.44 3.62
CA PHE A 67 -8.65 19.84 2.52
C PHE A 67 -8.95 20.55 1.18
N ILE A 68 -10.23 20.81 0.87
CA ILE A 68 -10.65 21.61 -0.31
C ILE A 68 -9.94 22.97 -0.34
N GLY A 69 -9.72 23.57 0.85
CA GLY A 69 -9.01 24.84 0.98
C GLY A 69 -7.56 24.83 0.46
N LEU A 70 -6.96 23.66 0.24
CA LEU A 70 -5.59 23.51 -0.32
C LEU A 70 -5.59 23.43 -1.86
N LEU A 71 -6.72 23.15 -2.51
CA LEU A 71 -6.78 22.97 -3.96
C LEU A 71 -6.25 24.16 -4.75
N PRO A 72 -6.50 25.44 -4.34
CA PRO A 72 -5.92 26.58 -5.04
C PRO A 72 -4.39 26.58 -5.09
N VAL A 73 -3.72 26.05 -4.07
CA VAL A 73 -2.25 25.95 -4.02
C VAL A 73 -1.75 24.95 -5.05
N LEU A 74 -2.43 23.80 -5.18
CA LEU A 74 -2.10 22.79 -6.19
C LEU A 74 -2.36 23.30 -7.60
N ALA A 75 -3.48 24.00 -7.80
CA ALA A 75 -3.84 24.60 -9.09
C ALA A 75 -2.84 25.68 -9.51
N GLU A 76 -2.40 26.55 -8.61
CA GLU A 76 -1.41 27.60 -8.87
C GLU A 76 -0.06 27.01 -9.27
N ALA A 77 0.35 25.92 -8.60
CA ALA A 77 1.56 25.16 -8.94
C ALA A 77 1.44 24.41 -10.27
N GLY A 78 0.22 24.19 -10.77
CA GLY A 78 -0.06 23.33 -11.92
C GLY A 78 0.22 21.86 -11.61
N THR A 79 -0.02 21.45 -10.37
CA THR A 79 0.26 20.08 -9.89
C THR A 79 -0.58 19.07 -10.66
N THR A 80 0.08 18.01 -11.10
CA THR A 80 -0.55 16.86 -11.78
C THR A 80 -0.13 15.57 -11.11
N ALA A 81 -0.96 14.54 -11.21
CA ALA A 81 -0.63 13.18 -10.80
C ALA A 81 -0.96 12.18 -11.90
N GLU A 82 -0.16 11.12 -11.95
CA GLU A 82 -0.39 9.94 -12.77
C GLU A 82 -0.43 8.73 -11.84
N ASN A 83 -1.53 7.98 -11.87
CA ASN A 83 -1.61 6.71 -11.15
C ASN A 83 -0.92 5.62 -11.98
N ILE A 84 0.10 5.00 -11.40
CA ILE A 84 0.91 3.96 -12.04
C ILE A 84 0.28 2.59 -11.83
N ARG A 85 -0.12 2.29 -10.58
CA ARG A 85 -0.80 1.04 -10.20
C ARG A 85 -1.77 1.27 -9.07
N MET A 86 -2.81 0.48 -9.06
CA MET A 86 -3.88 0.55 -8.07
C MET A 86 -4.41 -0.86 -7.79
N PHE A 87 -4.63 -1.17 -6.53
CA PHE A 87 -5.35 -2.37 -6.12
C PHE A 87 -6.29 -2.09 -4.94
N GLU A 88 -7.22 -3.01 -4.68
CA GLU A 88 -8.17 -2.89 -3.56
C GLU A 88 -8.13 -4.10 -2.65
N ASP A 89 -8.37 -3.88 -1.35
CA ASP A 89 -8.46 -4.90 -0.32
C ASP A 89 -9.57 -4.54 0.65
N GLY A 90 -10.69 -5.24 0.56
CA GLY A 90 -11.89 -4.91 1.31
C GLY A 90 -12.41 -3.52 0.96
N ASN A 91 -12.38 -2.63 1.93
CA ASN A 91 -12.78 -1.23 1.76
C ASN A 91 -11.63 -0.24 1.64
N TYR A 92 -10.42 -0.74 1.41
CA TYR A 92 -9.22 0.06 1.17
C TYR A 92 -8.79 -0.01 -0.29
N VAL A 93 -8.30 1.11 -0.82
CA VAL A 93 -7.66 1.19 -2.14
C VAL A 93 -6.26 1.75 -1.95
N PHE A 94 -5.28 1.03 -2.46
CA PHE A 94 -3.91 1.49 -2.59
C PHE A 94 -3.68 2.12 -3.97
N MET A 95 -2.90 3.20 -4.01
CA MET A 95 -2.44 3.85 -5.23
C MET A 95 -0.95 4.14 -5.15
N HIS A 96 -0.22 3.80 -6.20
CA HIS A 96 1.15 4.24 -6.45
C HIS A 96 1.11 5.34 -7.50
N ASN A 97 1.47 6.56 -7.10
CA ASN A 97 1.36 7.73 -7.95
C ASN A 97 2.72 8.40 -8.18
N ILE A 98 2.84 9.08 -9.33
CA ILE A 98 3.87 10.08 -9.56
C ILE A 98 3.21 11.46 -9.69
N TRP A 99 3.74 12.42 -8.94
CA TRP A 99 3.28 13.82 -8.94
C TRP A 99 4.32 14.69 -9.62
N ARG A 100 3.85 15.62 -10.46
CA ARG A 100 4.68 16.61 -11.16
C ARG A 100 4.20 18.02 -10.81
N ASN A 101 5.11 19.01 -10.91
CA ASN A 101 4.89 20.33 -10.35
C ASN A 101 4.46 20.23 -8.87
N ALA A 102 5.12 19.36 -8.14
CA ALA A 102 4.75 18.93 -6.81
C ALA A 102 5.48 19.72 -5.71
N ALA A 103 6.00 20.92 -6.03
CA ALA A 103 6.67 21.80 -5.08
C ALA A 103 5.88 22.04 -3.77
N PRO A 104 4.52 22.10 -3.76
CA PRO A 104 3.75 22.15 -2.51
C PRO A 104 3.99 20.95 -1.58
N PHE A 105 4.45 19.81 -2.10
CA PHE A 105 4.77 18.60 -1.33
C PHE A 105 6.26 18.45 -1.03
N GLY A 106 7.11 19.39 -1.47
CA GLY A 106 8.53 19.45 -1.10
C GLY A 106 9.54 19.29 -2.23
N ALA A 107 9.14 18.80 -3.41
CA ALA A 107 10.00 18.70 -4.61
C ALA A 107 9.17 18.82 -5.89
N ASP A 108 9.84 19.09 -7.04
CA ASP A 108 9.16 19.23 -8.32
C ASP A 108 8.47 17.92 -8.78
N GLU A 109 9.09 16.78 -8.50
CA GLU A 109 8.53 15.46 -8.77
C GLU A 109 8.59 14.61 -7.50
N MET A 110 7.47 13.97 -7.16
CA MET A 110 7.31 13.14 -5.98
C MET A 110 6.71 11.78 -6.38
N VAL A 111 7.11 10.74 -5.69
CA VAL A 111 6.45 9.44 -5.70
C VAL A 111 5.66 9.31 -4.41
N SER A 112 4.42 8.84 -4.49
CA SER A 112 3.61 8.56 -3.32
C SER A 112 3.01 7.17 -3.34
N PHE A 113 2.82 6.64 -2.14
CA PHE A 113 1.94 5.52 -1.84
C PHE A 113 0.77 6.07 -1.03
N ASP A 114 -0.40 6.07 -1.65
CA ASP A 114 -1.63 6.61 -1.08
C ASP A 114 -2.59 5.46 -0.75
N ILE A 115 -3.25 5.54 0.37
CA ILE A 115 -4.30 4.60 0.77
C ILE A 115 -5.57 5.40 1.05
N ILE A 116 -6.67 4.96 0.48
CA ILE A 116 -7.99 5.53 0.73
C ILE A 116 -8.91 4.44 1.27
N ARG A 117 -9.62 4.74 2.36
CA ARG A 117 -10.72 3.91 2.85
C ARG A 117 -12.04 4.51 2.41
N VAL A 118 -12.88 3.64 1.84
CA VAL A 118 -14.26 3.95 1.46
C VAL A 118 -15.19 3.34 2.53
N ASP A 119 -16.17 4.09 2.98
CA ASP A 119 -17.12 3.62 3.99
C ASP A 119 -18.25 2.76 3.39
N GLU A 120 -19.13 2.25 4.25
CA GLU A 120 -20.29 1.43 3.87
C GLU A 120 -21.32 2.14 2.96
N ASN A 121 -21.28 3.47 2.90
CA ASN A 121 -22.14 4.28 2.06
C ASN A 121 -21.50 4.61 0.69
N GLY A 122 -20.30 4.05 0.43
CA GLY A 122 -19.55 4.31 -0.81
C GLY A 122 -18.92 5.71 -0.85
N LYS A 123 -18.54 6.26 0.32
CA LYS A 123 -17.89 7.56 0.43
C LYS A 123 -16.44 7.42 0.87
N VAL A 124 -15.55 8.23 0.31
CA VAL A 124 -14.18 8.38 0.81
C VAL A 124 -14.23 8.92 2.23
N ALA A 125 -13.70 8.14 3.18
CA ALA A 125 -13.77 8.42 4.60
C ALA A 125 -12.42 8.79 5.20
N GLU A 126 -11.33 8.15 4.75
CA GLU A 126 -9.99 8.35 5.30
C GLU A 126 -8.92 8.23 4.22
N HIS A 127 -7.80 8.92 4.44
CA HIS A 127 -6.63 8.90 3.57
C HIS A 127 -5.33 8.87 4.37
N TRP A 128 -4.44 7.98 3.98
CA TRP A 128 -3.04 7.90 4.42
C TRP A 128 -2.14 8.01 3.20
N ASP A 129 -0.98 8.56 3.39
CA ASP A 129 0.06 8.59 2.37
C ASP A 129 1.46 8.58 2.97
N ALA A 130 2.41 8.24 2.12
CA ALA A 130 3.81 8.58 2.27
C ALA A 130 4.34 9.06 0.93
N LEU A 131 5.18 10.10 0.95
CA LEU A 131 5.75 10.72 -0.23
C LEU A 131 7.28 10.83 -0.10
N GLN A 132 7.96 10.65 -1.22
CA GLN A 132 9.40 10.93 -1.33
C GLN A 132 9.72 11.56 -2.69
N PRO A 133 10.79 12.36 -2.81
CA PRO A 133 11.24 12.89 -4.10
C PRO A 133 11.53 11.76 -5.09
N LEU A 134 11.15 11.97 -6.36
CA LEU A 134 11.56 11.08 -7.44
C LEU A 134 13.07 11.21 -7.66
N VAL A 135 13.76 10.09 -7.67
CA VAL A 135 15.20 9.99 -7.99
C VAL A 135 15.36 9.45 -9.39
N THR A 136 16.03 10.20 -10.26
CA THR A 136 16.20 9.84 -11.67
C THR A 136 17.40 8.91 -11.94
N GLU A 137 18.45 9.00 -11.13
CA GLU A 137 19.61 8.12 -11.20
C GLU A 137 19.60 7.13 -10.06
N THR A 138 19.18 5.90 -10.33
CA THR A 138 19.00 4.84 -9.32
C THR A 138 20.13 3.82 -9.39
N ALA A 139 20.40 3.14 -8.27
CA ALA A 139 21.46 2.14 -8.15
C ALA A 139 21.21 0.88 -9.01
N SER A 140 19.94 0.51 -9.19
CA SER A 140 19.52 -0.62 -10.03
C SER A 140 19.38 -0.25 -11.52
N GLY A 141 19.29 1.05 -11.83
CA GLY A 141 18.90 1.55 -13.15
C GLY A 141 17.38 1.48 -13.40
N ARG A 142 16.58 1.02 -12.43
CA ARG A 142 15.11 0.99 -12.50
C ARG A 142 14.53 2.28 -11.94
N SER A 143 13.43 2.75 -12.54
CA SER A 143 12.65 3.85 -11.95
C SER A 143 11.91 3.38 -10.69
N GLN A 144 11.63 4.31 -9.78
CA GLN A 144 10.76 4.07 -8.64
C GLN A 144 9.30 3.74 -9.04
N THR A 145 8.94 3.92 -10.32
CA THR A 145 7.56 3.80 -10.81
C THR A 145 7.37 2.78 -11.94
N ASP A 146 8.43 2.23 -12.55
CA ASP A 146 8.29 1.22 -13.59
C ASP A 146 7.93 -0.18 -13.03
N GLY A 147 7.90 -1.19 -13.89
CA GLY A 147 7.53 -2.55 -13.56
C GLY A 147 6.06 -2.90 -13.83
N PRO A 148 5.65 -4.16 -13.58
CA PRO A 148 4.29 -4.63 -13.83
C PRO A 148 3.23 -3.90 -13.02
N THR A 149 2.02 -3.80 -13.60
CA THR A 149 0.86 -3.14 -12.98
C THR A 149 -0.38 -4.03 -12.91
N GLU A 150 -0.37 -5.17 -13.60
CA GLU A 150 -1.50 -6.08 -13.68
C GLU A 150 -1.63 -6.90 -12.40
N VAL A 151 -2.82 -6.87 -11.79
CA VAL A 151 -3.18 -7.72 -10.66
C VAL A 151 -3.63 -9.07 -11.20
N ILE A 152 -2.93 -10.13 -10.77
CA ILE A 152 -3.21 -11.53 -11.12
C ILE A 152 -3.20 -12.39 -9.84
N ASP A 153 -3.52 -13.68 -9.95
CA ASP A 153 -3.41 -14.64 -8.82
C ASP A 153 -4.26 -14.25 -7.59
N LEU A 154 -5.50 -13.78 -7.80
CA LEU A 154 -6.40 -13.32 -6.75
C LEU A 154 -6.62 -14.35 -5.63
N ASP A 155 -6.57 -15.63 -5.95
CA ASP A 155 -6.70 -16.75 -5.01
C ASP A 155 -5.48 -16.91 -4.08
N LYS A 156 -4.38 -16.20 -4.34
CA LYS A 156 -3.14 -16.24 -3.54
C LYS A 156 -3.00 -15.04 -2.60
N THR A 157 -3.95 -14.12 -2.57
CA THR A 157 -3.86 -12.85 -1.81
C THR A 157 -3.41 -13.07 -0.36
N ASP A 158 -4.10 -13.93 0.40
CA ASP A 158 -3.77 -14.17 1.82
C ASP A 158 -2.39 -14.83 1.99
N ALA A 159 -2.04 -15.78 1.13
CA ALA A 159 -0.73 -16.42 1.16
C ALA A 159 0.39 -15.40 0.87
N ASN A 160 0.17 -14.49 -0.06
CA ASN A 160 1.12 -13.43 -0.42
C ASN A 160 1.24 -12.39 0.70
N LYS A 161 0.13 -12.00 1.36
CA LYS A 161 0.17 -11.15 2.56
C LYS A 161 0.99 -11.79 3.68
N ALA A 162 0.76 -13.07 3.96
CA ALA A 162 1.51 -13.81 4.98
C ALA A 162 3.00 -13.88 4.65
N LEU A 163 3.37 -14.05 3.36
CA LEU A 163 4.76 -14.07 2.90
C LEU A 163 5.44 -12.71 3.15
N ALA A 164 4.77 -11.59 2.81
CA ALA A 164 5.29 -10.24 3.03
C ALA A 164 5.50 -9.96 4.53
N VAL A 165 4.51 -10.29 5.38
CA VAL A 165 4.64 -10.16 6.84
C VAL A 165 5.82 -10.94 7.36
N ALA A 166 5.98 -12.21 6.93
CA ALA A 166 7.07 -13.06 7.37
C ALA A 166 8.45 -12.51 6.95
N LEU A 167 8.57 -11.90 5.75
CA LEU A 167 9.79 -11.20 5.34
C LEU A 167 10.08 -10.03 6.28
N ILE A 168 9.11 -9.15 6.53
CA ILE A 168 9.29 -7.99 7.42
C ILE A 168 9.72 -8.45 8.81
N GLU A 169 9.01 -9.41 9.39
CA GLU A 169 9.30 -9.89 10.75
C GLU A 169 10.65 -10.60 10.88
N ASP A 170 10.91 -11.55 10.01
CA ASP A 170 12.14 -12.35 10.10
C ASP A 170 13.37 -11.54 9.66
N VAL A 171 13.28 -10.74 8.61
CA VAL A 171 14.44 -10.08 8.01
C VAL A 171 14.57 -8.62 8.46
N LEU A 172 13.54 -7.78 8.23
CA LEU A 172 13.67 -6.34 8.47
C LEU A 172 13.53 -5.95 9.95
N MET A 173 12.73 -6.70 10.74
CA MET A 173 12.72 -6.60 12.20
C MET A 173 13.84 -7.41 12.86
N GLY A 174 14.58 -8.21 12.09
CA GLY A 174 15.77 -8.92 12.55
C GLY A 174 15.53 -10.15 13.41
N LYS A 175 14.30 -10.76 13.38
CA LYS A 175 14.05 -12.00 14.13
C LYS A 175 14.90 -13.17 13.62
N ASN A 176 15.03 -13.33 12.30
CA ASN A 176 15.79 -14.40 11.65
C ASN A 176 16.33 -13.94 10.27
N PRO A 177 17.27 -12.98 10.18
CA PRO A 177 17.69 -12.38 8.90
C PRO A 177 18.25 -13.40 7.88
N ALA A 178 18.82 -14.51 8.37
CA ALA A 178 19.34 -15.58 7.50
C ALA A 178 18.27 -16.27 6.64
N LYS A 179 16.98 -16.09 6.96
CA LYS A 179 15.87 -16.67 6.18
C LYS A 179 15.50 -15.87 4.92
N ILE A 180 16.19 -14.80 4.58
CA ILE A 180 15.87 -13.93 3.45
C ILE A 180 15.61 -14.72 2.15
N THR A 181 16.39 -15.77 1.88
CA THR A 181 16.23 -16.63 0.71
C THR A 181 14.99 -17.51 0.71
N ASN A 182 14.26 -17.58 1.83
CA ASN A 182 12.96 -18.27 1.88
C ASN A 182 11.83 -17.39 1.36
N TYR A 183 12.06 -16.09 1.23
CA TYR A 183 11.06 -15.09 0.88
C TYR A 183 11.32 -14.44 -0.47
N ILE A 184 12.58 -14.15 -0.79
CA ILE A 184 12.99 -13.41 -1.98
C ILE A 184 13.57 -14.37 -3.02
N ASN A 185 13.13 -14.22 -4.28
CA ASN A 185 13.75 -14.93 -5.39
C ASN A 185 15.12 -14.33 -5.69
N ALA A 186 16.19 -15.04 -5.28
CA ALA A 186 17.56 -14.54 -5.40
C ALA A 186 18.04 -14.30 -6.85
N GLU A 187 17.40 -14.97 -7.84
CA GLU A 187 17.79 -14.89 -9.25
C GLU A 187 17.09 -13.77 -10.04
N SER A 188 15.87 -13.39 -9.61
CA SER A 188 15.01 -12.48 -10.37
C SER A 188 14.45 -11.32 -9.57
N TYR A 189 15.02 -11.01 -8.39
CA TYR A 189 14.52 -9.91 -7.56
C TYR A 189 14.87 -8.55 -8.15
N ALA A 190 13.84 -7.79 -8.56
CA ALA A 190 13.95 -6.43 -9.05
C ALA A 190 13.76 -5.43 -7.89
N GLN A 191 14.61 -4.39 -7.85
CA GLN A 191 14.62 -3.41 -6.76
C GLN A 191 14.38 -2.00 -7.32
N HIS A 192 13.35 -1.32 -6.79
CA HIS A 192 12.99 0.04 -7.17
C HIS A 192 13.29 1.10 -6.09
N ASN A 193 13.81 0.68 -4.92
CA ASN A 193 14.43 1.64 -4.02
C ASN A 193 15.63 2.29 -4.74
N PRO A 194 15.70 3.64 -4.80
CA PRO A 194 16.70 4.31 -5.63
C PRO A 194 18.15 4.05 -5.23
N TYR A 195 18.39 3.60 -4.02
CA TYR A 195 19.73 3.43 -3.45
C TYR A 195 20.20 1.98 -3.39
N ILE A 196 19.35 1.02 -3.80
CA ILE A 196 19.63 -0.42 -3.70
C ILE A 196 19.65 -1.04 -5.10
N LYS A 197 20.66 -1.88 -5.36
CA LYS A 197 20.78 -2.62 -6.64
C LYS A 197 19.82 -3.81 -6.69
N ASP A 198 19.60 -4.34 -7.88
CA ASP A 198 18.85 -5.58 -8.11
C ASP A 198 19.50 -6.78 -7.43
N GLY A 199 18.66 -7.78 -7.13
CA GLY A 199 19.05 -9.09 -6.62
C GLY A 199 19.42 -9.09 -5.15
N LEU A 200 19.61 -10.28 -4.61
CA LEU A 200 20.00 -10.47 -3.22
C LEU A 200 21.37 -9.83 -2.92
N SER A 201 22.30 -9.84 -3.88
CA SER A 201 23.59 -9.18 -3.72
C SER A 201 23.48 -7.67 -3.50
N GLY A 202 22.51 -7.01 -4.17
CA GLY A 202 22.24 -5.59 -3.97
C GLY A 202 21.74 -5.28 -2.56
N ILE A 203 20.88 -6.13 -2.01
CA ILE A 203 20.43 -6.02 -0.62
C ILE A 203 21.60 -6.18 0.34
N VAL A 204 22.44 -7.19 0.13
CA VAL A 204 23.63 -7.44 0.98
C VAL A 204 24.58 -6.23 0.95
N GLU A 205 24.91 -5.71 -0.23
CA GLU A 205 25.75 -4.51 -0.37
C GLU A 205 25.17 -3.30 0.37
N ALA A 206 23.85 -3.08 0.28
CA ALA A 206 23.16 -1.99 0.97
C ALA A 206 23.23 -2.17 2.50
N VAL A 207 22.98 -3.38 3.01
CA VAL A 207 23.09 -3.70 4.45
C VAL A 207 24.50 -3.50 4.96
N GLU A 208 25.53 -3.95 4.23
CA GLU A 208 26.93 -3.74 4.59
C GLU A 208 27.29 -2.25 4.63
N ALA A 209 26.86 -1.47 3.63
CA ALA A 209 27.12 -0.03 3.56
C ALA A 209 26.45 0.73 4.73
N LEU A 210 25.19 0.43 5.03
CA LEU A 210 24.44 1.03 6.15
C LEU A 210 25.05 0.63 7.50
N THR A 211 25.47 -0.61 7.65
CA THR A 211 26.15 -1.13 8.85
C THR A 211 27.47 -0.41 9.07
N ALA A 212 28.29 -0.26 8.01
CA ALA A 212 29.58 0.43 8.10
C ALA A 212 29.43 1.91 8.52
N GLN A 213 28.29 2.53 8.17
CA GLN A 213 27.94 3.91 8.54
C GLN A 213 27.27 4.00 9.93
N ASN A 214 27.03 2.88 10.60
CA ASN A 214 26.21 2.77 11.82
C ASN A 214 24.82 3.43 11.64
N ASN A 215 24.22 3.21 10.47
CA ASN A 215 22.96 3.85 10.04
C ASN A 215 21.92 2.85 9.54
N MET A 216 21.86 1.66 10.17
CA MET A 216 20.84 0.67 9.86
C MET A 216 19.46 1.20 10.25
N PHE A 217 18.49 1.00 9.37
CA PHE A 217 17.09 1.15 9.72
C PHE A 217 16.63 0.00 10.63
N GLN A 218 15.63 0.27 11.45
CA GLN A 218 15.07 -0.72 12.36
C GLN A 218 13.55 -0.67 12.28
N TYR A 219 12.94 -1.67 11.64
CA TYR A 219 11.50 -1.87 11.67
C TYR A 219 11.06 -2.30 13.07
N THR A 220 9.99 -1.72 13.59
CA THR A 220 9.51 -1.99 14.95
C THR A 220 8.12 -2.56 15.00
N LYS A 221 7.24 -2.17 14.06
CA LYS A 221 5.85 -2.62 14.03
C LYS A 221 5.26 -2.55 12.62
N ILE A 222 4.49 -3.56 12.23
CA ILE A 222 3.60 -3.53 11.07
C ILE A 222 2.23 -3.02 11.53
N HIS A 223 1.70 -1.98 10.90
CA HIS A 223 0.40 -1.40 11.22
C HIS A 223 -0.70 -1.86 10.27
N ALA A 224 -0.37 -2.05 8.98
CA ALA A 224 -1.31 -2.54 7.99
C ALA A 224 -0.65 -3.44 6.96
N VAL A 225 -1.46 -4.34 6.39
CA VAL A 225 -1.10 -5.23 5.28
C VAL A 225 -2.27 -5.27 4.32
N LEU A 226 -2.11 -4.66 3.17
CA LEU A 226 -3.09 -4.65 2.10
C LEU A 226 -2.60 -5.48 0.93
N GLY A 227 -3.49 -6.20 0.24
CA GLY A 227 -3.08 -6.98 -0.93
C GLY A 227 -4.23 -7.33 -1.84
N GLU A 228 -3.94 -7.44 -3.12
CA GLU A 228 -4.82 -8.00 -4.14
C GLU A 228 -3.97 -8.86 -5.09
N GLY A 229 -4.22 -10.16 -5.10
CA GLY A 229 -3.49 -11.11 -5.93
C GLY A 229 -1.98 -11.13 -5.63
N ASN A 230 -1.21 -10.81 -6.65
CA ASN A 230 0.26 -10.80 -6.65
C ASN A 230 0.89 -9.54 -6.05
N PHE A 231 0.12 -8.53 -5.63
CA PHE A 231 0.64 -7.34 -4.98
C PHE A 231 0.28 -7.29 -3.50
N VAL A 232 1.25 -6.91 -2.67
CA VAL A 232 1.05 -6.69 -1.23
C VAL A 232 1.79 -5.43 -0.81
N LEU A 233 1.08 -4.53 -0.12
CA LEU A 233 1.63 -3.37 0.57
C LEU A 233 1.71 -3.69 2.06
N THR A 234 2.84 -3.39 2.70
CA THR A 234 2.96 -3.32 4.15
C THR A 234 3.23 -1.89 4.58
N ILE A 235 2.61 -1.47 5.68
CA ILE A 235 2.83 -0.17 6.31
C ILE A 235 3.46 -0.43 7.66
N SER A 236 4.72 -0.05 7.80
CA SER A 236 5.50 -0.31 8.99
C SER A 236 6.03 0.99 9.60
N GLU A 237 6.18 0.97 10.92
CA GLU A 237 6.88 1.98 11.71
C GLU A 237 8.28 1.49 12.04
N GLY A 238 9.24 2.41 12.05
CA GLY A 238 10.61 2.08 12.44
C GLY A 238 11.47 3.32 12.70
N GLN A 239 12.75 3.07 12.99
CA GLN A 239 13.74 4.12 13.24
C GLN A 239 14.77 4.13 12.11
N TRP A 240 15.08 5.30 11.59
CA TRP A 240 16.17 5.51 10.64
C TRP A 240 16.66 6.95 10.74
N ASN A 241 17.96 7.17 10.58
CA ASN A 241 18.59 8.51 10.71
C ASN A 241 18.25 9.25 12.01
N GLY A 242 17.98 8.50 13.10
CA GLY A 242 17.63 9.09 14.40
C GLY A 242 16.19 9.60 14.52
N THR A 243 15.34 9.31 13.55
CA THR A 243 13.92 9.69 13.51
C THR A 243 13.02 8.49 13.33
N THR A 244 11.76 8.63 13.77
CA THR A 244 10.71 7.67 13.39
C THR A 244 10.37 7.87 11.93
N ASN A 245 10.27 6.75 11.19
CA ASN A 245 9.90 6.74 9.78
C ASN A 245 8.70 5.84 9.54
N ALA A 246 7.89 6.22 8.56
CA ALA A 246 6.92 5.36 7.93
C ALA A 246 7.60 4.65 6.74
N PHE A 247 7.53 3.33 6.74
CA PHE A 247 8.01 2.46 5.68
C PHE A 247 6.80 1.87 4.98
N TYR A 248 6.56 2.29 3.76
CA TYR A 248 5.55 1.74 2.88
C TYR A 248 6.26 0.86 1.87
N ASP A 249 6.15 -0.47 2.02
CA ASP A 249 6.82 -1.46 1.17
C ASP A 249 5.79 -2.16 0.30
N LEU A 250 5.91 -2.01 -1.00
CA LEU A 250 5.11 -2.72 -2.00
C LEU A 250 5.91 -3.88 -2.57
N PHE A 251 5.36 -5.05 -2.47
CA PHE A 251 5.94 -6.29 -3.01
C PHE A 251 5.09 -6.85 -4.13
N ARG A 252 5.76 -7.44 -5.14
CA ARG A 252 5.11 -8.30 -6.13
C ARG A 252 5.64 -9.73 -5.98
N MET A 253 4.69 -10.66 -5.98
CA MET A 253 4.93 -12.08 -5.84
C MET A 253 4.75 -12.81 -7.15
N GLU A 254 5.57 -13.86 -7.36
CA GLU A 254 5.48 -14.80 -8.45
C GLU A 254 5.94 -16.17 -7.94
N ASP A 255 5.19 -17.22 -8.23
CA ASP A 255 5.47 -18.59 -7.82
C ASP A 255 5.75 -18.77 -6.31
N GLY A 256 5.07 -17.98 -5.46
CA GLY A 256 5.20 -18.05 -4.01
C GLY A 256 6.47 -17.41 -3.45
N MET A 257 7.16 -16.57 -4.25
CA MET A 257 8.33 -15.81 -3.85
C MET A 257 8.14 -14.33 -4.16
N ILE A 258 8.81 -13.46 -3.40
CA ILE A 258 8.89 -12.03 -3.70
C ILE A 258 9.93 -11.84 -4.81
N VAL A 259 9.49 -11.26 -5.92
CA VAL A 259 10.32 -11.05 -7.12
C VAL A 259 10.57 -9.58 -7.40
N GLU A 260 9.87 -8.66 -6.72
CA GLU A 260 10.00 -7.22 -6.99
C GLU A 260 9.55 -6.41 -5.78
N HIS A 261 10.21 -5.24 -5.57
CA HIS A 261 9.98 -4.38 -4.43
C HIS A 261 10.09 -2.90 -4.82
N TRP A 262 9.11 -2.14 -4.38
CA TRP A 262 9.10 -0.67 -4.36
C TRP A 262 8.89 -0.20 -2.93
N ASP A 263 9.42 0.95 -2.60
CA ASP A 263 9.15 1.57 -1.32
C ASP A 263 8.97 3.08 -1.40
N VAL A 264 8.29 3.61 -0.39
CA VAL A 264 8.29 5.02 -0.04
C VAL A 264 8.59 5.11 1.45
N ILE A 265 9.69 5.76 1.79
CA ILE A 265 10.14 5.93 3.17
C ILE A 265 10.06 7.41 3.52
N GLN A 266 9.24 7.74 4.51
CA GLN A 266 9.02 9.12 4.94
C GLN A 266 9.29 9.29 6.42
N PRO A 267 10.14 10.26 6.84
CA PRO A 267 10.20 10.66 8.23
C PRO A 267 8.84 11.12 8.74
N VAL A 268 8.44 10.64 9.91
CA VAL A 268 7.20 11.08 10.56
C VAL A 268 7.36 12.52 11.05
N PRO A 269 6.59 13.48 10.53
CA PRO A 269 6.69 14.88 10.96
C PRO A 269 6.34 15.03 12.44
N THR A 270 7.14 15.83 13.16
CA THR A 270 6.92 16.16 14.58
C THR A 270 6.61 17.64 14.80
N GLU A 271 6.77 18.46 13.76
CA GLU A 271 6.55 19.90 13.78
C GLU A 271 5.72 20.34 12.57
N GLY A 272 5.07 21.49 12.64
CA GLY A 272 4.24 22.02 11.55
C GLY A 272 2.97 21.22 11.28
N LEU A 273 2.50 20.45 12.27
CA LEU A 273 1.37 19.54 12.10
C LEU A 273 0.06 20.30 11.86
N ALA A 274 -0.64 19.94 10.80
CA ALA A 274 -1.97 20.45 10.48
C ALA A 274 -3.09 19.59 11.09
N ASN A 275 -2.78 18.35 11.48
CA ASN A 275 -3.64 17.45 12.23
C ASN A 275 -2.83 16.55 13.17
N THR A 276 -3.50 15.84 14.06
CA THR A 276 -2.90 14.93 15.06
C THR A 276 -3.43 13.51 14.96
N ASN A 277 -4.00 13.13 13.81
CA ASN A 277 -4.57 11.79 13.62
C ASN A 277 -3.48 10.71 13.58
N GLY A 278 -2.26 11.08 13.11
CA GLY A 278 -1.10 10.18 13.07
C GLY A 278 -1.11 9.25 11.85
N MET A 279 0.10 8.97 11.34
CA MET A 279 0.30 8.19 10.10
C MET A 279 -0.01 6.70 10.26
N PHE A 280 -0.14 6.19 11.49
CA PHE A 280 -0.24 4.76 11.79
C PHE A 280 -1.55 4.34 12.47
N THR A 281 -2.52 5.23 12.56
CA THR A 281 -3.83 4.97 13.19
C THR A 281 -4.92 4.75 12.15
N GLY A 282 -6.04 4.15 12.52
CA GLY A 282 -7.22 3.99 11.67
C GLY A 282 -7.18 2.78 10.71
N PHE A 283 -6.15 1.94 10.75
CA PHE A 283 -6.05 0.73 9.93
C PHE A 283 -6.83 -0.45 10.57
N ASP A 284 -8.15 -0.28 10.68
CA ASP A 284 -9.00 -1.29 11.31
C ASP A 284 -9.22 -2.50 10.39
N GLY A 285 -8.98 -3.70 10.90
CA GLY A 285 -9.24 -4.96 10.19
C GLY A 285 -8.20 -5.32 9.10
N VAL A 286 -7.10 -4.57 8.96
CA VAL A 286 -6.05 -4.83 7.96
C VAL A 286 -4.65 -4.97 8.58
N GLY A 287 -4.56 -5.23 9.88
CA GLY A 287 -3.31 -5.59 10.54
C GLY A 287 -2.83 -7.00 10.19
N PRO A 288 -1.59 -7.38 10.56
CA PRO A 288 -1.05 -8.72 10.29
C PRO A 288 -1.94 -9.85 10.80
N ASP A 289 -2.63 -9.64 11.94
CA ASP A 289 -3.50 -10.64 12.57
C ASP A 289 -4.84 -10.84 11.84
N SER A 290 -5.16 -10.01 10.84
CA SER A 290 -6.41 -10.10 10.06
C SER A 290 -6.30 -11.01 8.82
N ILE A 291 -5.10 -11.50 8.50
CA ILE A 291 -4.87 -12.31 7.30
C ILE A 291 -5.61 -13.64 7.41
N GLY A 292 -6.47 -13.95 6.42
CA GLY A 292 -7.23 -15.19 6.35
C GLY A 292 -8.46 -15.27 7.27
N GLN A 293 -8.96 -14.13 7.76
CA GLN A 293 -10.16 -14.06 8.59
C GLN A 293 -11.43 -13.83 7.79
#